data_67500eed307fa0402e818ba1320971f9
#
_entry.id   67500eed307fa0402e818ba1320971f9
#
_cell.length_a   1.000
_cell.length_b   1.000
_cell.length_c   1.000
_cell.angle_alpha   90.00
_cell.angle_beta   90.00
_cell.angle_gamma   90.00
#
_symmetry.space_group_name_H-M   'P 1'
#
loop_
_entity.id
_entity.type
_entity.pdbx_description
1 polymer ?
#
loop_
_entity_poly.entity_id
_entity_poly.type
_entity_poly.pdbx_seq_one_letter_code
_entity_poly.pdbx_strand_id
1 'polypeptide(L)'
;MSRRKLKVKVVSRRLGRERAWGQAFIGENKLEIDPRLGARRSLEVLIHEVTHLAHPGMSESEVDRTGKMICSVLWSQNYRRVLLEPNAKPPRIS
;
A
#
# COMPACT_ATOMS: atom_id res chain seq x y z
N MET A 1 3.66 28.65 7.17
CA MET A 1 4.22 27.30 7.02
C MET A 1 3.15 26.38 6.41
N SER A 2 3.40 25.90 5.22
CA SER A 2 2.44 25.01 4.58
C SER A 2 2.54 23.60 5.18
N ARG A 3 1.42 23.02 5.52
CA ARG A 3 1.35 21.64 5.96
C ARG A 3 1.34 20.74 4.74
N ARG A 4 2.23 19.75 4.71
CA ARG A 4 2.16 18.70 3.72
C ARG A 4 0.89 17.90 3.95
N LYS A 5 0.15 17.65 2.87
CA LYS A 5 -0.93 16.70 2.93
C LYS A 5 -0.35 15.30 3.08
N LEU A 6 -0.68 14.64 4.18
CA LEU A 6 -0.27 13.25 4.40
C LEU A 6 -1.26 12.26 3.81
N LYS A 7 -2.35 12.76 3.26
CA LYS A 7 -3.39 11.90 2.72
C LYS A 7 -2.98 11.34 1.37
N VAL A 8 -2.90 10.02 1.30
CA VAL A 8 -2.59 9.29 0.07
C VAL A 8 -3.87 8.67 -0.45
N LYS A 9 -4.14 8.84 -1.73
CA LYS A 9 -5.27 8.21 -2.39
C LYS A 9 -4.88 6.80 -2.81
N VAL A 10 -5.59 5.80 -2.30
CA VAL A 10 -5.37 4.40 -2.66
C VAL A 10 -6.50 3.94 -3.56
N VAL A 11 -6.16 3.49 -4.76
CA VAL A 11 -7.13 3.05 -5.76
C VAL A 11 -6.92 1.56 -6.04
N SER A 12 -8.01 0.80 -6.03
CA SER A 12 -7.98 -0.60 -6.46
C SER A 12 -8.25 -0.66 -7.95
N ARG A 13 -7.31 -1.23 -8.70
CA ARG A 13 -7.43 -1.35 -10.15
C ARG A 13 -6.66 -2.58 -10.63
N ARG A 14 -7.22 -3.33 -11.54
CA ARG A 14 -6.52 -4.47 -12.13
C ARG A 14 -5.33 -3.98 -12.96
N LEU A 15 -4.15 -4.50 -12.64
CA LEU A 15 -2.89 -4.06 -13.24
C LEU A 15 -2.19 -5.15 -14.06
N GLY A 16 -2.91 -6.22 -14.38
CA GLY A 16 -2.32 -7.38 -15.04
C GLY A 16 -1.60 -7.07 -16.35
N ARG A 17 -2.09 -6.11 -17.13
CA ARG A 17 -1.48 -5.75 -18.42
C ARG A 17 -0.17 -5.00 -18.24
N GLU A 18 -0.02 -4.27 -17.16
CA GLU A 18 1.18 -3.52 -16.84
C GLU A 18 2.24 -4.38 -16.16
N ARG A 19 1.94 -5.66 -15.94
CA ARG A 19 2.81 -6.61 -15.23
C ARG A 19 3.25 -6.09 -13.86
N ALA A 20 2.38 -5.32 -13.23
CA ALA A 20 2.64 -4.75 -11.91
C ALA A 20 1.57 -5.23 -10.93
N TRP A 21 1.95 -5.33 -9.67
CA TRP A 21 1.00 -5.61 -8.59
C TRP A 21 0.49 -4.32 -7.96
N GLY A 22 1.25 -3.24 -8.11
CA GLY A 22 0.91 -1.91 -7.66
C GLY A 22 1.74 -0.88 -8.38
N GLN A 23 1.34 0.38 -8.30
CA GLN A 23 2.12 1.50 -8.82
C GLN A 23 1.91 2.73 -7.96
N ALA A 24 2.99 3.51 -7.81
CA ALA A 24 2.97 4.78 -7.11
C ALA A 24 3.10 5.93 -8.12
N PHE A 25 2.27 6.93 -7.95
CA PHE A 25 2.31 8.15 -8.77
C PHE A 25 2.94 9.26 -7.94
N ILE A 26 4.26 9.35 -8.03
CA ILE A 26 5.04 10.32 -7.29
C ILE A 26 4.64 11.73 -7.74
N GLY A 27 4.36 12.61 -6.78
CA GLY A 27 3.87 13.94 -7.06
C GLY A 27 2.36 14.09 -7.01
N GLU A 28 1.62 12.98 -7.08
CA GLU A 28 0.16 12.99 -6.99
C GLU A 28 -0.38 12.46 -5.66
N ASN A 29 0.48 11.98 -4.78
CA ASN A 29 0.09 11.31 -3.54
C ASN A 29 -0.97 10.25 -3.78
N LYS A 30 -0.75 9.43 -4.81
CA LYS A 30 -1.69 8.41 -5.25
C LYS A 30 -0.95 7.11 -5.50
N LEU A 31 -1.59 6.01 -5.16
CA LEU A 31 -1.10 4.69 -5.55
C LEU A 31 -2.26 3.80 -6.01
N GLU A 32 -1.92 2.80 -6.80
CA GLU A 32 -2.87 1.79 -7.26
C GLU A 32 -2.40 0.42 -6.81
N ILE A 33 -3.32 -0.41 -6.39
CA ILE A 33 -3.06 -1.79 -5.97
C ILE A 33 -4.01 -2.71 -6.72
N ASP A 34 -3.49 -3.82 -7.23
CA ASP A 34 -4.32 -4.83 -7.85
C ASP A 34 -5.17 -5.53 -6.78
N PRO A 35 -6.50 -5.52 -6.90
CA PRO A 35 -7.39 -6.07 -5.87
C PRO A 35 -7.37 -7.60 -5.80
N ARG A 36 -6.73 -8.27 -6.75
CA ARG A 36 -6.70 -9.73 -6.81
C ARG A 36 -5.62 -10.37 -5.94
N LEU A 37 -4.78 -9.54 -5.30
CA LEU A 37 -3.70 -10.04 -4.47
C LEU A 37 -4.22 -10.66 -3.17
N GLY A 38 -3.57 -11.74 -2.73
CA GLY A 38 -3.84 -12.30 -1.41
C GLY A 38 -3.47 -11.33 -0.29
N ALA A 39 -3.93 -11.60 0.91
CA ALA A 39 -3.83 -10.66 2.03
C ALA A 39 -2.38 -10.23 2.32
N ARG A 40 -1.46 -11.17 2.39
CA ARG A 40 -0.05 -10.83 2.70
C ARG A 40 0.61 -10.09 1.54
N ARG A 41 0.39 -10.54 0.31
CA ARG A 41 0.95 -9.87 -0.86
C ARG A 41 0.38 -8.45 -1.00
N SER A 42 -0.90 -8.28 -0.72
CA SER A 42 -1.54 -6.97 -0.76
C SER A 42 -0.90 -6.02 0.24
N LEU A 43 -0.63 -6.49 1.46
CA LEU A 43 0.04 -5.69 2.48
C LEU A 43 1.45 -5.31 2.04
N GLU A 44 2.22 -6.28 1.53
CA GLU A 44 3.58 -6.04 1.06
C GLU A 44 3.62 -5.00 -0.06
N VAL A 45 2.74 -5.15 -1.05
CA VAL A 45 2.69 -4.24 -2.19
C VAL A 45 2.24 -2.85 -1.75
N LEU A 46 1.27 -2.77 -0.84
CA LEU A 46 0.82 -1.49 -0.30
C LEU A 46 1.98 -0.74 0.37
N ILE A 47 2.73 -1.43 1.22
CA ILE A 47 3.89 -0.82 1.90
C ILE A 47 4.95 -0.40 0.88
N HIS A 48 5.21 -1.23 -0.13
CA HIS A 48 6.18 -0.94 -1.18
C HIS A 48 5.83 0.36 -1.90
N GLU A 49 4.59 0.50 -2.34
CA GLU A 49 4.18 1.69 -3.09
C GLU A 49 4.12 2.95 -2.20
N VAL A 50 3.70 2.81 -0.96
CA VAL A 50 3.72 3.93 -0.01
C VAL A 50 5.17 4.38 0.24
N THR A 51 6.09 3.44 0.31
CA THR A 51 7.51 3.77 0.50
C THR A 51 8.05 4.59 -0.67
N HIS A 52 7.66 4.25 -1.91
CA HIS A 52 8.02 5.06 -3.08
C HIS A 52 7.52 6.49 -2.97
N LEU A 53 6.29 6.67 -2.46
CA LEU A 53 5.73 8.02 -2.28
C LEU A 53 6.45 8.79 -1.18
N ALA A 54 6.77 8.11 -0.09
CA ALA A 54 7.43 8.76 1.05
C ALA A 54 8.90 9.08 0.77
N HIS A 55 9.56 8.25 -0.02
CA HIS A 55 11.00 8.36 -0.30
C HIS A 55 11.27 8.19 -1.80
N PRO A 56 10.91 9.19 -2.62
CA PRO A 56 11.05 9.04 -4.08
C PRO A 56 12.48 8.83 -4.57
N GLY A 57 13.46 9.21 -3.77
CA GLY A 57 14.88 9.00 -4.11
C GLY A 57 15.44 7.65 -3.70
N MET A 58 14.67 6.83 -2.99
CA MET A 58 15.13 5.52 -2.55
C MET A 58 15.20 4.55 -3.73
N SER A 59 16.25 3.74 -3.79
CA SER A 59 16.40 2.76 -4.87
C SER A 59 15.34 1.67 -4.78
N GLU A 60 15.04 1.03 -5.91
CA GLU A 60 14.04 -0.04 -5.96
C GLU A 60 14.41 -1.19 -5.01
N SER A 61 15.69 -1.56 -4.94
CA SER A 61 16.12 -2.63 -4.05
C SER A 61 15.96 -2.26 -2.57
N GLU A 62 16.20 -1.00 -2.22
CA GLU A 62 15.99 -0.53 -0.85
C GLU A 62 14.51 -0.46 -0.49
N VAL A 63 13.68 -0.01 -1.42
CA VAL A 63 12.22 0.00 -1.24
C VAL A 63 11.71 -1.43 -1.01
N ASP A 64 12.16 -2.36 -1.84
CA ASP A 64 11.75 -3.76 -1.72
C ASP A 64 12.13 -4.34 -0.36
N ARG A 65 13.38 -4.15 0.05
CA ARG A 65 13.89 -4.64 1.34
C ARG A 65 13.13 -4.02 2.51
N THR A 66 12.94 -2.70 2.48
CA THR A 66 12.23 -1.97 3.51
C THR A 66 10.78 -2.45 3.62
N GLY A 67 10.11 -2.58 2.48
CA GLY A 67 8.73 -3.05 2.43
C GLY A 67 8.56 -4.46 2.97
N LYS A 68 9.48 -5.35 2.61
CA LYS A 68 9.44 -6.73 3.10
C LYS A 68 9.64 -6.81 4.60
N MET A 69 10.57 -6.01 5.13
CA MET A 69 10.83 -5.97 6.56
C MET A 69 9.60 -5.47 7.33
N ILE A 70 9.03 -4.35 6.90
CA ILE A 70 7.83 -3.78 7.54
C ILE A 70 6.67 -4.75 7.44
N CYS A 71 6.44 -5.33 6.26
CA CYS A 71 5.36 -6.30 6.06
C CYS A 71 5.52 -7.51 6.99
N SER A 72 6.73 -8.03 7.11
CA SER A 72 7.00 -9.18 7.96
C SER A 72 6.63 -8.91 9.42
N VAL A 73 7.01 -7.74 9.94
CA VAL A 73 6.69 -7.35 11.31
C VAL A 73 5.19 -7.18 11.49
N LEU A 74 4.54 -6.43 10.60
CA LEU A 74 3.10 -6.21 10.69
C LEU A 74 2.33 -7.52 10.61
N TRP A 75 2.73 -8.39 9.69
CA TRP A 75 2.07 -9.69 9.53
C TRP A 75 2.21 -10.54 10.78
N SER A 76 3.40 -10.56 11.39
CA SER A 76 3.64 -11.31 12.62
C SER A 76 2.80 -10.79 13.79
N GLN A 77 2.42 -9.52 13.76
CA GLN A 77 1.59 -8.89 14.76
C GLN A 77 0.11 -8.89 14.40
N ASN A 78 -0.26 -9.69 13.40
CA ASN A 78 -1.65 -9.89 12.96
C ASN A 78 -2.31 -8.65 12.34
N TYR A 79 -1.53 -7.72 11.81
CA TYR A 79 -2.10 -6.62 11.03
C TYR A 79 -2.48 -7.14 9.65
N ARG A 80 -3.76 -7.19 9.41
CA ARG A 80 -4.31 -7.73 8.17
C ARG A 80 -5.45 -6.86 7.69
N ARG A 81 -5.64 -6.85 6.38
CA ARG A 81 -6.78 -6.17 5.80
C ARG A 81 -8.07 -6.83 6.29
N VAL A 82 -8.98 -6.01 6.79
CA VAL A 82 -10.31 -6.46 7.14
C VAL A 82 -11.16 -6.42 5.87
N LEU A 83 -11.71 -7.58 5.48
CA LEU A 83 -12.64 -7.64 4.35
C LEU A 83 -14.03 -7.29 4.88
N LEU A 84 -14.57 -6.18 4.42
CA LEU A 84 -15.90 -5.74 4.78
C LEU A 84 -16.91 -6.26 3.76
N GLU A 85 -18.05 -6.77 4.24
CA GLU A 85 -19.16 -7.08 3.36
C GLU A 85 -19.75 -5.77 2.80
N PRO A 86 -20.40 -5.82 1.61
CA PRO A 86 -20.90 -4.59 0.97
C PRO A 86 -21.73 -3.68 1.85
N ASN A 87 -22.49 -4.25 2.77
CA ASN A 87 -23.36 -3.49 3.68
C ASN A 87 -22.82 -3.37 5.11
N ALA A 88 -21.62 -3.85 5.35
CA ALA A 88 -21.04 -3.80 6.69
C ALA A 88 -20.54 -2.39 7.01
N LYS A 89 -20.77 -1.98 8.26
CA LYS A 89 -20.18 -0.73 8.73
C LYS A 89 -18.69 -0.94 8.99
N PRO A 90 -17.84 0.07 8.72
CA PRO A 90 -16.44 -0.04 9.05
C PRO A 90 -16.25 -0.21 10.56
N PRO A 91 -15.20 -0.96 10.97
CA PRO A 91 -14.93 -1.11 12.40
C PRO A 91 -14.65 0.25 13.04
N ARG A 92 -15.12 0.40 14.28
CA ARG A 92 -14.82 1.61 15.03
C ARG A 92 -13.38 1.59 15.49
N ILE A 93 -12.72 2.69 15.23
CA ILE A 93 -11.40 2.93 15.79
C ILE A 93 -11.61 3.68 17.09
N SER A 94 -11.31 3.04 18.18
CA SER A 94 -11.39 3.68 19.48
C SER A 94 -10.06 4.32 19.87
#